data_3a861e4a546cdd33bcca5f968c3ec5b6
#
_entry.id   3a861e4a546cdd33bcca5f968c3ec5b6
#
_cell.length_a   1.000
_cell.length_b   1.000
_cell.length_c   1.000
_cell.angle_alpha   90.00
_cell.angle_beta   90.00
_cell.angle_gamma   90.00
#
_symmetry.space_group_name_H-M   'P 1'
#
loop_
_entity.id
_entity.type
_entity.pdbx_description
1 polymer ?
#
loop_
_entity_poly.entity_id
_entity_poly.type
_entity_poly.pdbx_seq_one_letter_code
_entity_poly.pdbx_strand_id
1 'polypeptide(L)'
;CTQYGWLETTCKTCGAVHHSASLWPEGHKWDDNHVCTKCGFVGRDISKATVKTWPATYKGGSTLCYVEATYEGQKLTVKTSDAGVDGYVSYSNNTKVGYGVVTIRGMGDYYGIVSAQYEIVPPVVSGVAVTDVGQKRLTVGWNPAPGAENYRVEISSDGGNTWELLEVTSQTSCVATGLNPSTAYSFRVYGCTKVGDTWFNSQHYSSVISATTLNADQFAPSEQFKDICATVDGQTISGLQSGADQYLFLPASAKLSKLALTVTTQNSDALKIELQGTKGTQTLDGAAVNVTKLADAQDGLYDLAVLVNGQKAAVVHIAQSANINALYITSDDPATQGRDFVDASKSNIATGKLLVVDKDGKAVYDGALTQLKARGNTTFTNAEKKSYQIKLDGKSDLIACGEKVKTWTLLAGSHDATLMRDKMFKDLAKSLGMPYTASTDWVDLYYDGVYRGTYLVSEKNSVNKTGVNITDMEKAYEACNPGYGENASTALAENKYGQTYQYTT
;
A
#
# COMPACT_ATOMS: atom_id res chain seq x y z
N CYS A 1 25.22 -29.08 -52.86
CA CYS A 1 24.02 -28.48 -52.20
C CYS A 1 24.41 -27.53 -51.04
N THR A 2 25.49 -27.79 -50.31
CA THR A 2 25.97 -26.98 -49.18
C THR A 2 27.19 -26.10 -49.45
N GLN A 3 27.74 -26.17 -50.66
CA GLN A 3 28.88 -25.36 -51.10
C GLN A 3 28.45 -24.28 -52.10
N TYR A 4 29.17 -23.18 -52.15
CA TYR A 4 28.99 -22.15 -53.16
C TYR A 4 29.32 -22.71 -54.53
N GLY A 5 28.46 -22.41 -55.49
CA GLY A 5 28.71 -22.67 -56.93
C GLY A 5 29.18 -21.42 -57.67
N TRP A 6 29.61 -21.61 -58.86
CA TRP A 6 29.98 -20.51 -59.78
C TRP A 6 29.15 -20.63 -61.04
N LEU A 7 28.73 -19.50 -61.57
CA LEU A 7 28.19 -19.47 -62.93
C LEU A 7 29.39 -19.40 -63.89
N GLU A 8 29.61 -20.49 -64.57
CA GLU A 8 30.65 -20.60 -65.53
C GLU A 8 30.17 -20.29 -66.94
N THR A 9 30.86 -19.41 -67.62
CA THR A 9 30.64 -19.21 -69.08
C THR A 9 31.87 -19.56 -69.82
N THR A 10 31.76 -20.48 -70.76
CA THR A 10 32.90 -20.90 -71.62
C THR A 10 32.80 -20.13 -72.93
N CYS A 11 33.89 -19.49 -73.30
CA CYS A 11 33.97 -18.82 -74.58
C CYS A 11 33.95 -19.85 -75.72
N LYS A 12 32.98 -19.78 -76.61
CA LYS A 12 32.82 -20.70 -77.71
C LYS A 12 33.98 -20.61 -78.78
N THR A 13 34.73 -19.53 -78.75
CA THR A 13 35.80 -19.29 -79.75
C THR A 13 37.17 -19.71 -79.26
N CYS A 14 37.45 -19.54 -77.93
CA CYS A 14 38.82 -19.81 -77.43
C CYS A 14 38.79 -20.83 -76.28
N GLY A 15 37.62 -21.33 -75.83
CA GLY A 15 37.53 -22.31 -74.75
C GLY A 15 37.82 -21.72 -73.35
N ALA A 16 38.06 -20.43 -73.18
CA ALA A 16 38.34 -19.84 -71.90
C ALA A 16 37.12 -19.89 -71.02
N VAL A 17 37.27 -20.32 -69.74
CA VAL A 17 36.23 -20.39 -68.73
C VAL A 17 36.29 -19.11 -67.88
N HIS A 18 35.14 -18.45 -67.78
CA HIS A 18 34.95 -17.29 -66.93
C HIS A 18 33.96 -17.54 -65.85
N HIS A 19 34.29 -17.32 -64.57
CA HIS A 19 33.35 -17.39 -63.41
C HIS A 19 32.76 -16.00 -63.24
N SER A 20 31.43 -15.88 -63.52
CA SER A 20 30.77 -14.56 -63.58
C SER A 20 29.91 -14.23 -62.34
N ALA A 21 29.54 -15.23 -61.53
CA ALA A 21 28.79 -15.02 -60.29
C ALA A 21 28.99 -16.20 -59.33
N SER A 22 29.00 -15.93 -58.02
CA SER A 22 28.87 -16.97 -57.00
C SER A 22 27.39 -17.32 -56.81
N LEU A 23 27.09 -18.59 -56.85
CA LEU A 23 25.74 -19.13 -56.55
C LEU A 23 25.69 -19.53 -55.07
N TRP A 24 24.73 -19.00 -54.34
CA TRP A 24 24.50 -19.36 -52.95
C TRP A 24 24.10 -20.84 -52.84
N PRO A 25 24.54 -21.54 -51.80
CA PRO A 25 24.09 -22.91 -51.54
C PRO A 25 22.55 -22.95 -51.35
N GLU A 26 21.85 -23.69 -52.16
CA GLU A 26 20.40 -23.83 -52.06
C GLU A 26 19.98 -24.79 -50.89
N GLY A 27 20.93 -25.40 -50.22
CA GLY A 27 20.72 -26.44 -49.25
C GLY A 27 20.33 -27.78 -49.86
N HIS A 28 20.09 -28.77 -49.03
CA HIS A 28 19.58 -30.06 -49.45
C HIS A 28 18.06 -29.99 -49.62
N LYS A 29 17.53 -30.68 -50.67
CA LYS A 29 16.10 -30.94 -50.86
C LYS A 29 15.83 -32.40 -50.51
N TRP A 30 15.27 -32.63 -49.37
CA TRP A 30 15.03 -33.95 -48.79
C TRP A 30 13.82 -34.63 -49.43
N ASP A 31 13.93 -35.93 -49.73
CA ASP A 31 12.79 -36.81 -49.98
C ASP A 31 12.21 -37.36 -48.69
N ASP A 32 11.18 -38.23 -48.77
CA ASP A 32 10.51 -38.86 -47.60
C ASP A 32 11.45 -39.74 -46.75
N ASN A 33 12.58 -40.18 -47.31
CA ASN A 33 13.64 -40.96 -46.64
C ASN A 33 14.78 -40.08 -46.13
N HIS A 34 14.62 -38.77 -46.20
CA HIS A 34 15.68 -37.78 -45.87
C HIS A 34 16.98 -37.96 -46.68
N VAL A 35 16.83 -38.36 -47.91
CA VAL A 35 17.92 -38.42 -48.91
C VAL A 35 17.79 -37.19 -49.82
N CYS A 36 18.86 -36.46 -50.04
CA CYS A 36 18.83 -35.30 -50.93
C CYS A 36 18.57 -35.72 -52.37
N THR A 37 17.48 -35.25 -52.97
CA THR A 37 17.07 -35.55 -54.35
C THR A 37 18.05 -35.02 -55.40
N LYS A 38 18.95 -34.11 -55.02
CA LYS A 38 19.95 -33.51 -55.91
C LYS A 38 21.31 -34.24 -55.89
N CYS A 39 21.77 -34.67 -54.71
CA CYS A 39 23.13 -35.17 -54.53
C CYS A 39 23.24 -36.52 -53.84
N GLY A 40 22.11 -37.13 -53.45
CA GLY A 40 22.08 -38.44 -52.79
C GLY A 40 22.62 -38.44 -51.33
N PHE A 41 22.96 -37.28 -50.78
CA PHE A 41 23.41 -37.21 -49.38
C PHE A 41 22.28 -37.65 -48.41
N VAL A 42 22.62 -38.53 -47.45
CA VAL A 42 21.68 -38.97 -46.44
C VAL A 42 21.75 -37.95 -45.29
N GLY A 43 20.63 -37.30 -45.00
CA GLY A 43 20.54 -36.29 -43.96
C GLY A 43 20.81 -36.85 -42.58
N ARG A 44 21.32 -36.01 -41.71
CA ARG A 44 21.59 -36.30 -40.30
C ARG A 44 20.42 -35.76 -39.44
N ASP A 45 19.83 -36.62 -38.61
CA ASP A 45 18.68 -36.26 -37.76
C ASP A 45 19.17 -35.46 -36.52
N ILE A 46 18.96 -34.17 -36.54
CA ILE A 46 19.37 -33.27 -35.41
C ILE A 46 18.61 -33.58 -34.11
N SER A 47 17.51 -34.32 -34.15
CA SER A 47 16.80 -34.76 -32.93
C SER A 47 17.67 -35.63 -32.02
N LYS A 48 18.73 -36.22 -32.56
CA LYS A 48 19.75 -37.01 -31.84
C LYS A 48 20.86 -36.21 -31.26
N ALA A 49 20.91 -34.87 -31.52
CA ALA A 49 21.93 -34.00 -30.98
C ALA A 49 21.73 -33.79 -29.48
N THR A 50 22.82 -33.70 -28.75
CA THR A 50 22.81 -33.28 -27.35
C THR A 50 22.86 -31.77 -27.31
N VAL A 51 21.86 -31.16 -26.64
CA VAL A 51 21.77 -29.70 -26.48
C VAL A 51 22.07 -29.35 -25.04
N LYS A 52 23.04 -28.48 -24.83
CA LYS A 52 23.43 -27.93 -23.54
C LYS A 52 23.06 -26.45 -23.48
N THR A 53 22.37 -26.05 -22.42
CA THR A 53 21.91 -24.69 -22.17
C THR A 53 22.49 -24.16 -20.87
N TRP A 54 22.56 -22.85 -20.73
CA TRP A 54 22.95 -22.16 -19.50
C TRP A 54 21.82 -21.25 -19.03
N PRO A 55 21.68 -21.02 -17.72
CA PRO A 55 20.73 -20.06 -17.19
C PRO A 55 20.95 -18.67 -17.77
N ALA A 56 19.86 -17.96 -18.06
CA ALA A 56 19.89 -16.61 -18.59
C ALA A 56 19.31 -15.62 -17.59
N THR A 57 19.91 -14.45 -17.47
CA THR A 57 19.43 -13.39 -16.58
C THR A 57 18.33 -12.57 -17.24
N TYR A 58 17.18 -12.45 -16.60
CA TYR A 58 16.05 -11.65 -17.06
C TYR A 58 16.36 -10.15 -17.09
N LYS A 59 16.00 -9.46 -18.17
CA LYS A 59 16.30 -8.03 -18.41
C LYS A 59 15.06 -7.19 -18.70
N GLY A 60 13.86 -7.74 -18.43
CA GLY A 60 12.61 -7.02 -18.67
C GLY A 60 11.96 -7.30 -20.03
N GLY A 61 12.33 -8.43 -20.71
CA GLY A 61 11.77 -8.79 -22.00
C GLY A 61 12.29 -10.12 -22.49
N SER A 62 12.37 -10.28 -23.82
CA SER A 62 12.90 -11.50 -24.44
C SER A 62 14.32 -11.80 -23.95
N THR A 63 14.49 -12.95 -23.33
CA THR A 63 15.73 -13.39 -22.68
C THR A 63 16.23 -14.65 -23.36
N LEU A 64 17.44 -14.59 -23.91
CA LEU A 64 18.04 -15.67 -24.67
C LEU A 64 19.17 -16.33 -23.86
N CYS A 65 19.22 -17.65 -23.87
CA CYS A 65 20.32 -18.38 -23.24
C CYS A 65 21.50 -18.57 -24.20
N TYR A 66 22.67 -18.85 -23.65
CA TYR A 66 23.72 -19.46 -24.41
C TYR A 66 23.38 -20.94 -24.63
N VAL A 67 23.58 -21.44 -25.86
CA VAL A 67 23.28 -22.80 -26.25
C VAL A 67 24.45 -23.42 -27.02
N GLU A 68 24.77 -24.66 -26.72
CA GLU A 68 25.65 -25.50 -27.49
C GLU A 68 24.94 -26.79 -27.91
N ALA A 69 25.18 -27.23 -29.13
CA ALA A 69 24.66 -28.50 -29.62
C ALA A 69 25.83 -29.35 -30.15
N THR A 70 25.78 -30.66 -29.89
CA THR A 70 26.75 -31.63 -30.36
C THR A 70 26.04 -32.81 -31.00
N TYR A 71 26.56 -33.29 -32.12
CA TYR A 71 26.05 -34.48 -32.80
C TYR A 71 27.21 -35.47 -32.96
N GLU A 72 27.09 -36.68 -32.45
CA GLU A 72 28.14 -37.72 -32.45
C GLU A 72 29.48 -37.20 -31.97
N GLY A 73 29.48 -36.33 -30.92
CA GLY A 73 30.67 -35.75 -30.33
C GLY A 73 31.22 -34.51 -31.07
N GLN A 74 30.68 -34.16 -32.23
CA GLN A 74 31.10 -32.98 -32.99
C GLN A 74 30.22 -31.77 -32.62
N LYS A 75 30.83 -30.60 -32.38
CA LYS A 75 30.13 -29.37 -32.08
C LYS A 75 29.46 -28.83 -33.35
N LEU A 76 28.15 -28.56 -33.26
CA LEU A 76 27.37 -27.97 -34.34
C LEU A 76 27.47 -26.43 -34.33
N THR A 77 27.47 -25.84 -35.52
CA THR A 77 27.31 -24.40 -35.69
C THR A 77 25.84 -24.04 -35.65
N VAL A 78 25.39 -23.48 -34.51
CA VAL A 78 23.95 -23.09 -34.30
C VAL A 78 23.86 -21.58 -34.08
N LYS A 79 22.95 -20.92 -34.81
CA LYS A 79 22.76 -19.46 -34.78
C LYS A 79 21.28 -19.09 -35.01
N THR A 80 20.94 -17.85 -34.74
CA THR A 80 19.63 -17.24 -35.07
C THR A 80 19.55 -16.73 -36.51
N SER A 81 20.55 -17.02 -37.36
CA SER A 81 20.59 -16.71 -38.79
C SER A 81 20.71 -17.99 -39.61
N ASP A 82 20.14 -18.01 -40.79
CA ASP A 82 20.05 -19.21 -41.64
C ASP A 82 21.34 -19.52 -42.46
N ALA A 83 22.29 -18.57 -42.54
CA ALA A 83 23.43 -18.73 -43.41
C ALA A 83 24.59 -19.49 -42.75
N GLY A 84 25.04 -20.62 -43.40
CA GLY A 84 26.23 -21.34 -43.01
C GLY A 84 26.16 -21.97 -41.62
N VAL A 85 25.01 -22.48 -41.24
CA VAL A 85 24.76 -23.09 -39.92
C VAL A 85 24.26 -24.53 -40.05
N ASP A 86 24.57 -25.36 -39.07
CA ASP A 86 24.06 -26.74 -38.91
C ASP A 86 22.67 -26.74 -38.31
N GLY A 87 22.31 -25.67 -37.59
CA GLY A 87 21.02 -25.50 -36.99
C GLY A 87 20.61 -24.06 -36.82
N TYR A 88 19.33 -23.77 -37.13
CA TYR A 88 18.70 -22.48 -36.86
C TYR A 88 18.08 -22.50 -35.47
N VAL A 89 18.44 -21.51 -34.66
CA VAL A 89 18.02 -21.38 -33.27
C VAL A 89 16.84 -20.41 -33.15
N SER A 90 15.80 -20.85 -32.50
CA SER A 90 14.66 -20.00 -32.08
C SER A 90 14.36 -20.18 -30.58
N TYR A 91 13.67 -19.22 -30.02
CA TYR A 91 13.36 -19.20 -28.60
C TYR A 91 11.86 -18.96 -28.37
N SER A 92 11.32 -19.60 -27.34
CA SER A 92 9.94 -19.41 -26.91
C SER A 92 9.85 -19.47 -25.39
N ASN A 93 8.72 -19.01 -24.84
CA ASN A 93 8.49 -18.90 -23.37
C ASN A 93 9.60 -18.13 -22.64
N ASN A 94 10.18 -17.12 -23.28
CA ASN A 94 11.41 -16.47 -22.84
C ASN A 94 11.23 -15.00 -22.44
N THR A 95 10.01 -14.60 -22.06
CA THR A 95 9.67 -13.21 -21.70
C THR A 95 9.41 -12.99 -20.22
N LYS A 96 9.57 -14.05 -19.42
CA LYS A 96 9.39 -14.03 -17.94
C LYS A 96 10.41 -14.94 -17.28
N VAL A 97 10.61 -14.77 -15.98
CA VAL A 97 11.35 -15.70 -15.13
C VAL A 97 10.65 -17.07 -15.12
N GLY A 98 11.43 -18.14 -15.21
CA GLY A 98 10.91 -19.52 -15.30
C GLY A 98 11.71 -20.35 -16.31
N TYR A 99 11.05 -21.28 -17.01
CA TYR A 99 11.66 -22.06 -18.06
C TYR A 99 11.39 -21.46 -19.44
N GLY A 100 12.46 -21.04 -20.12
CA GLY A 100 12.47 -20.78 -21.54
C GLY A 100 12.72 -22.06 -22.34
N VAL A 101 12.38 -22.06 -23.63
CA VAL A 101 12.63 -23.15 -24.54
C VAL A 101 13.48 -22.64 -25.70
N VAL A 102 14.58 -23.32 -25.97
CA VAL A 102 15.38 -23.16 -27.17
C VAL A 102 15.05 -24.33 -28.11
N THR A 103 14.80 -23.99 -29.36
CA THR A 103 14.53 -24.96 -30.42
C THR A 103 15.54 -24.79 -31.52
N ILE A 104 16.19 -25.88 -31.93
CA ILE A 104 17.15 -25.93 -33.00
C ILE A 104 16.54 -26.74 -34.14
N ARG A 105 16.31 -26.10 -35.26
CA ARG A 105 15.91 -26.73 -36.51
C ARG A 105 17.10 -27.05 -37.35
N GLY A 106 17.25 -28.29 -37.78
CA GLY A 106 18.35 -28.71 -38.63
C GLY A 106 18.44 -27.90 -39.93
N MET A 107 19.65 -27.56 -40.30
CA MET A 107 20.01 -26.83 -41.52
C MET A 107 21.19 -27.51 -42.21
N GLY A 108 21.39 -27.18 -43.47
CA GLY A 108 22.51 -27.77 -44.25
C GLY A 108 22.41 -29.29 -44.36
N ASP A 109 23.32 -30.01 -43.74
CA ASP A 109 23.38 -31.48 -43.73
C ASP A 109 22.44 -32.15 -42.72
N TYR A 110 21.74 -31.31 -41.91
CA TYR A 110 20.88 -31.78 -40.85
C TYR A 110 19.39 -31.51 -41.13
N TYR A 111 18.54 -32.42 -40.71
CA TYR A 111 17.08 -32.28 -40.75
C TYR A 111 16.48 -32.48 -39.35
N GLY A 112 15.19 -32.21 -39.21
CA GLY A 112 14.44 -32.41 -37.95
C GLY A 112 14.63 -31.23 -36.97
N ILE A 113 14.18 -31.47 -35.72
CA ILE A 113 14.11 -30.46 -34.65
C ILE A 113 14.56 -31.09 -33.34
N VAL A 114 15.32 -30.36 -32.56
CA VAL A 114 15.61 -30.68 -31.16
C VAL A 114 15.33 -29.47 -30.29
N SER A 115 14.76 -29.68 -29.10
CA SER A 115 14.47 -28.61 -28.15
C SER A 115 15.05 -28.93 -26.78
N ALA A 116 15.43 -27.88 -26.06
CA ALA A 116 15.87 -27.98 -24.68
C ALA A 116 15.28 -26.82 -23.85
N GLN A 117 15.06 -27.07 -22.58
CA GLN A 117 14.69 -26.00 -21.63
C GLN A 117 15.93 -25.32 -21.07
N TYR A 118 15.78 -24.07 -20.68
CA TYR A 118 16.79 -23.31 -19.92
C TYR A 118 16.11 -22.45 -18.86
N GLU A 119 16.83 -22.18 -17.80
CA GLU A 119 16.32 -21.33 -16.73
C GLU A 119 16.49 -19.84 -17.09
N ILE A 120 15.43 -19.07 -16.84
CA ILE A 120 15.47 -17.61 -16.84
C ILE A 120 15.32 -17.19 -15.38
N VAL A 121 16.33 -16.51 -14.85
CA VAL A 121 16.42 -16.15 -13.45
C VAL A 121 16.47 -14.63 -13.26
N PRO A 122 16.03 -14.09 -12.11
CA PRO A 122 16.18 -12.68 -11.80
C PRO A 122 17.65 -12.23 -11.83
N PRO A 123 17.93 -10.95 -12.09
CA PRO A 123 19.29 -10.40 -11.95
C PRO A 123 19.71 -10.35 -10.47
N VAL A 124 21.01 -10.16 -10.27
CA VAL A 124 21.58 -9.89 -8.94
C VAL A 124 20.96 -8.62 -8.35
N VAL A 125 20.56 -8.70 -7.09
CA VAL A 125 19.99 -7.58 -6.35
C VAL A 125 21.06 -6.51 -6.11
N SER A 126 20.73 -5.25 -6.36
CA SER A 126 21.62 -4.11 -6.20
C SER A 126 21.14 -3.13 -5.12
N GLY A 127 22.02 -2.21 -4.72
CA GLY A 127 21.66 -1.16 -3.76
C GLY A 127 21.37 -1.68 -2.34
N VAL A 128 21.90 -2.85 -1.98
CA VAL A 128 21.72 -3.41 -0.63
C VAL A 128 22.47 -2.53 0.36
N ALA A 129 21.76 -2.04 1.39
CA ALA A 129 22.30 -1.19 2.44
C ALA A 129 21.59 -1.42 3.75
N VAL A 130 22.27 -1.20 4.86
CA VAL A 130 21.63 -1.10 6.18
C VAL A 130 21.01 0.29 6.29
N THR A 131 19.70 0.36 6.52
CA THR A 131 18.93 1.62 6.55
C THR A 131 18.60 2.06 7.97
N ASP A 132 18.64 1.15 8.95
CA ASP A 132 18.44 1.45 10.35
C ASP A 132 19.21 0.46 11.24
N VAL A 133 19.77 0.98 12.34
CA VAL A 133 20.60 0.22 13.28
C VAL A 133 20.05 0.40 14.69
N GLY A 134 19.59 -0.68 15.31
CA GLY A 134 19.13 -0.72 16.70
C GLY A 134 20.02 -1.59 17.58
N GLN A 135 19.67 -1.70 18.86
CA GLN A 135 20.38 -2.55 19.82
C GLN A 135 20.22 -4.05 19.51
N LYS A 136 19.01 -4.44 19.10
CA LYS A 136 18.64 -5.84 18.87
C LYS A 136 18.01 -6.06 17.50
N ARG A 137 18.20 -5.11 16.58
CA ARG A 137 17.66 -5.16 15.23
C ARG A 137 18.55 -4.40 14.24
N LEU A 138 18.49 -4.83 12.98
CA LEU A 138 19.07 -4.15 11.84
C LEU A 138 18.04 -4.19 10.71
N THR A 139 17.82 -3.06 10.04
CA THR A 139 16.97 -2.99 8.86
C THR A 139 17.84 -2.93 7.61
N VAL A 140 17.56 -3.80 6.66
CA VAL A 140 18.28 -3.89 5.38
C VAL A 140 17.30 -3.57 4.27
N GLY A 141 17.70 -2.66 3.38
CA GLY A 141 16.92 -2.29 2.18
C GLY A 141 17.72 -2.54 0.90
N TRP A 142 17.03 -2.64 -0.24
CA TRP A 142 17.64 -2.87 -1.56
C TRP A 142 16.76 -2.32 -2.70
N ASN A 143 17.35 -2.26 -3.89
CA ASN A 143 16.61 -1.87 -5.09
C ASN A 143 15.81 -3.06 -5.64
N PRO A 144 14.60 -2.82 -6.19
CA PRO A 144 13.85 -3.87 -6.86
C PRO A 144 14.61 -4.44 -8.06
N ALA A 145 14.63 -5.78 -8.17
CA ALA A 145 15.27 -6.49 -9.28
C ALA A 145 14.21 -6.90 -10.32
N PRO A 146 14.39 -6.61 -11.61
CA PRO A 146 13.43 -6.99 -12.65
C PRO A 146 13.12 -8.49 -12.64
N GLY A 147 11.83 -8.83 -12.64
CA GLY A 147 11.38 -10.21 -12.64
C GLY A 147 11.50 -10.95 -11.30
N ALA A 148 12.03 -10.34 -10.25
CA ALA A 148 11.95 -10.87 -8.91
C ALA A 148 10.61 -10.50 -8.29
N GLU A 149 9.85 -11.50 -7.83
CA GLU A 149 8.61 -11.32 -7.07
C GLU A 149 8.84 -11.42 -5.57
N ASN A 150 9.95 -12.03 -5.19
CA ASN A 150 10.37 -12.20 -3.81
C ASN A 150 11.89 -12.02 -3.68
N TYR A 151 12.33 -11.84 -2.44
CA TYR A 151 13.72 -11.72 -2.06
C TYR A 151 14.02 -12.68 -0.92
N ARG A 152 15.06 -13.48 -1.07
CA ARG A 152 15.62 -14.32 -0.01
C ARG A 152 16.75 -13.56 0.66
N VAL A 153 16.56 -13.24 1.92
CA VAL A 153 17.53 -12.50 2.75
C VAL A 153 18.24 -13.50 3.65
N GLU A 154 19.55 -13.48 3.64
CA GLU A 154 20.39 -14.31 4.51
C GLU A 154 21.24 -13.43 5.41
N ILE A 155 21.43 -13.90 6.65
CA ILE A 155 22.20 -13.26 7.71
C ILE A 155 23.37 -14.16 8.13
N SER A 156 24.46 -13.52 8.51
CA SER A 156 25.62 -14.17 9.11
C SER A 156 26.06 -13.41 10.37
N SER A 157 26.38 -14.12 11.43
CA SER A 157 26.93 -13.58 12.68
C SER A 157 28.44 -13.87 12.87
N ASP A 158 29.07 -14.51 11.88
CA ASP A 158 30.47 -14.98 11.95
C ASP A 158 31.35 -14.41 10.83
N GLY A 159 31.00 -13.22 10.35
CA GLY A 159 31.73 -12.52 9.29
C GLY A 159 31.56 -13.10 7.88
N GLY A 160 30.49 -13.86 7.65
CA GLY A 160 30.17 -14.44 6.35
C GLY A 160 30.68 -15.86 6.14
N ASN A 161 31.19 -16.53 7.18
CA ASN A 161 31.60 -17.93 7.10
C ASN A 161 30.41 -18.89 7.00
N THR A 162 29.36 -18.62 7.78
CA THR A 162 28.06 -19.33 7.69
C THR A 162 26.91 -18.37 7.46
N TRP A 163 25.88 -18.86 6.80
CA TRP A 163 24.71 -18.06 6.41
C TRP A 163 23.43 -18.79 6.79
N GLU A 164 22.53 -18.07 7.42
CA GLU A 164 21.19 -18.56 7.78
C GLU A 164 20.12 -17.77 7.01
N LEU A 165 19.03 -18.46 6.66
CA LEU A 165 17.87 -17.80 6.08
C LEU A 165 17.21 -16.92 7.14
N LEU A 166 17.19 -15.61 6.90
CA LEU A 166 16.46 -14.68 7.75
C LEU A 166 14.97 -14.62 7.35
N GLU A 167 14.70 -14.35 6.07
CA GLU A 167 13.33 -14.19 5.58
C GLU A 167 13.28 -14.39 4.05
N VAL A 168 12.08 -14.77 3.56
CA VAL A 168 11.69 -14.61 2.15
C VAL A 168 10.52 -13.64 2.09
N THR A 169 10.73 -12.49 1.48
CA THR A 169 9.77 -11.38 1.46
C THR A 169 9.53 -10.85 0.05
N SER A 170 8.34 -10.30 -0.22
CA SER A 170 8.05 -9.55 -1.45
C SER A 170 8.40 -8.06 -1.34
N GLN A 171 8.75 -7.60 -0.14
CA GLN A 171 9.17 -6.22 0.11
C GLN A 171 10.63 -6.01 -0.33
N THR A 172 11.02 -4.76 -0.51
CA THR A 172 12.41 -4.37 -0.79
C THR A 172 13.20 -3.99 0.47
N SER A 173 12.72 -4.44 1.63
CA SER A 173 13.39 -4.30 2.92
C SER A 173 13.03 -5.47 3.84
N CYS A 174 13.88 -5.72 4.82
CA CYS A 174 13.72 -6.75 5.84
C CYS A 174 14.29 -6.26 7.16
N VAL A 175 13.66 -6.64 8.27
CA VAL A 175 14.12 -6.29 9.63
C VAL A 175 14.60 -7.56 10.35
N ALA A 176 15.89 -7.65 10.56
CA ALA A 176 16.47 -8.67 11.44
C ALA A 176 16.24 -8.28 12.91
N THR A 177 15.58 -9.10 13.69
CA THR A 177 15.26 -8.87 15.11
C THR A 177 15.89 -9.93 16.00
N GLY A 178 15.90 -9.70 17.33
CA GLY A 178 16.45 -10.65 18.28
C GLY A 178 17.99 -10.74 18.26
N LEU A 179 18.65 -9.75 17.68
CA LEU A 179 20.10 -9.68 17.58
C LEU A 179 20.74 -9.34 18.93
N ASN A 180 22.03 -9.69 19.08
CA ASN A 180 22.81 -9.29 20.25
C ASN A 180 23.31 -7.85 20.08
N PRO A 181 23.31 -7.02 21.15
CA PRO A 181 23.94 -5.71 21.14
C PRO A 181 25.44 -5.76 20.85
N SER A 182 25.99 -4.67 20.31
CA SER A 182 27.42 -4.52 19.99
C SER A 182 28.00 -5.67 19.13
N THR A 183 27.17 -6.29 18.29
CA THR A 183 27.54 -7.47 17.51
C THR A 183 27.45 -7.15 16.01
N ALA A 184 28.50 -7.54 15.27
CA ALA A 184 28.51 -7.38 13.82
C ALA A 184 27.73 -8.49 13.13
N TYR A 185 26.89 -8.11 12.18
CA TYR A 185 26.13 -9.00 11.31
C TYR A 185 26.34 -8.64 9.86
N SER A 186 26.38 -9.66 9.02
CA SER A 186 26.49 -9.51 7.57
C SER A 186 25.22 -9.98 6.88
N PHE A 187 24.86 -9.37 5.76
CA PHE A 187 23.65 -9.67 4.99
C PHE A 187 23.96 -9.84 3.53
N ARG A 188 23.20 -10.72 2.87
CA ARG A 188 23.17 -10.87 1.41
C ARG A 188 21.75 -11.20 0.95
N VAL A 189 21.42 -10.81 -0.27
CA VAL A 189 20.06 -10.90 -0.82
C VAL A 189 20.09 -11.55 -2.18
N TYR A 190 19.20 -12.51 -2.42
CA TYR A 190 18.89 -13.07 -3.72
C TYR A 190 17.55 -12.53 -4.21
N GLY A 191 17.44 -12.18 -5.49
CA GLY A 191 16.15 -12.05 -6.15
C GLY A 191 15.61 -13.43 -6.50
N CYS A 192 14.34 -13.70 -6.23
CA CYS A 192 13.73 -15.00 -6.51
C CYS A 192 12.28 -14.86 -6.98
N THR A 193 11.82 -15.86 -7.76
CA THR A 193 10.44 -15.96 -8.23
C THR A 193 10.01 -17.41 -8.18
N LYS A 194 8.80 -17.67 -7.71
CA LYS A 194 8.23 -19.02 -7.66
C LYS A 194 7.32 -19.24 -8.87
N VAL A 195 7.62 -20.26 -9.69
CA VAL A 195 6.80 -20.66 -10.83
C VAL A 195 6.34 -22.09 -10.59
N GLY A 196 5.06 -22.29 -10.34
CA GLY A 196 4.54 -23.56 -9.83
C GLY A 196 5.19 -23.90 -8.48
N ASP A 197 5.83 -25.04 -8.37
CA ASP A 197 6.56 -25.45 -7.14
C ASP A 197 8.05 -25.17 -7.19
N THR A 198 8.56 -24.60 -8.28
CA THR A 198 10.00 -24.37 -8.48
C THR A 198 10.38 -22.91 -8.16
N TRP A 199 11.45 -22.74 -7.41
CA TRP A 199 12.07 -21.43 -7.17
C TRP A 199 13.19 -21.16 -8.18
N PHE A 200 13.11 -20.00 -8.82
CA PHE A 200 14.16 -19.45 -9.71
C PHE A 200 14.85 -18.31 -8.96
N ASN A 201 16.11 -18.53 -8.59
CA ASN A 201 16.91 -17.57 -7.85
C ASN A 201 17.92 -16.90 -8.78
N SER A 202 18.29 -15.65 -8.49
CA SER A 202 19.44 -15.01 -9.15
C SER A 202 20.69 -15.91 -9.02
N GLN A 203 21.52 -15.95 -10.05
CA GLN A 203 22.70 -16.83 -10.09
C GLN A 203 23.71 -16.54 -8.98
N HIS A 204 23.74 -15.30 -8.52
CA HIS A 204 24.59 -14.82 -7.45
C HIS A 204 23.77 -13.99 -6.46
N TYR A 205 24.24 -13.94 -5.22
CA TYR A 205 23.73 -13.00 -4.23
C TYR A 205 24.24 -11.59 -4.50
N SER A 206 23.64 -10.60 -3.85
CA SER A 206 24.08 -9.21 -3.85
C SER A 206 25.51 -9.06 -3.31
N SER A 207 26.08 -7.88 -3.37
CA SER A 207 27.21 -7.54 -2.50
C SER A 207 26.84 -7.81 -1.04
N VAL A 208 27.79 -8.36 -0.28
CA VAL A 208 27.67 -8.54 1.17
C VAL A 208 27.84 -7.18 1.82
N ILE A 209 26.92 -6.85 2.72
CA ILE A 209 27.01 -5.65 3.57
C ILE A 209 27.08 -6.10 5.03
N SER A 210 27.68 -5.27 5.88
CA SER A 210 27.81 -5.56 7.30
C SER A 210 27.49 -4.32 8.15
N ALA A 211 26.90 -4.53 9.31
CA ALA A 211 26.70 -3.50 10.31
C ALA A 211 26.81 -4.10 11.71
N THR A 212 27.18 -3.25 12.66
CA THR A 212 27.21 -3.60 14.08
C THR A 212 25.99 -3.01 14.77
N THR A 213 25.25 -3.83 15.53
CA THR A 213 24.15 -3.35 16.38
C THR A 213 24.65 -2.37 17.42
N LEU A 214 23.78 -1.48 17.88
CA LEU A 214 24.10 -0.51 18.92
C LEU A 214 24.40 -1.23 20.24
N ASN A 215 25.12 -0.55 21.13
CA ASN A 215 25.31 -1.05 22.50
C ASN A 215 24.02 -0.86 23.33
N ALA A 216 23.99 -1.38 24.55
CA ALA A 216 22.79 -1.38 25.41
C ALA A 216 22.33 0.03 25.83
N ASP A 217 23.19 1.05 25.72
CA ASP A 217 22.90 2.44 26.12
C ASP A 217 22.58 3.35 24.94
N GLN A 218 22.62 2.83 23.70
CA GLN A 218 22.34 3.57 22.48
C GLN A 218 20.98 3.19 21.90
N PHE A 219 20.27 4.13 21.36
CA PHE A 219 18.99 3.92 20.64
C PHE A 219 19.14 4.30 19.17
N ALA A 220 18.55 3.51 18.30
CA ALA A 220 18.42 3.90 16.90
C ALA A 220 17.58 5.19 16.78
N PRO A 221 17.79 6.03 15.76
CA PRO A 221 16.94 7.21 15.53
C PRO A 221 15.45 6.88 15.49
N SER A 222 15.06 5.79 14.82
CA SER A 222 13.70 5.30 14.77
C SER A 222 13.16 4.78 16.11
N GLU A 223 14.01 4.34 17.01
CA GLU A 223 13.66 3.95 18.39
C GLU A 223 13.54 5.17 19.31
N GLN A 224 14.17 6.28 18.96
CA GLN A 224 14.08 7.54 19.70
C GLN A 224 12.76 8.26 19.45
N PHE A 225 12.23 8.21 18.24
CA PHE A 225 10.94 8.81 17.91
C PHE A 225 9.79 8.01 18.55
N LYS A 226 8.90 8.72 19.22
CA LYS A 226 7.71 8.12 19.84
C LYS A 226 6.41 8.59 19.19
N ASP A 227 6.24 9.90 19.06
CA ASP A 227 5.01 10.48 18.53
C ASP A 227 5.28 11.92 18.03
N ILE A 228 4.37 12.41 17.17
CA ILE A 228 4.28 13.80 16.76
C ILE A 228 2.86 14.30 16.99
N CYS A 229 2.76 15.49 17.59
CA CYS A 229 1.49 16.14 17.86
C CYS A 229 1.47 17.55 17.27
N ALA A 230 0.29 18.01 16.89
CA ALA A 230 0.03 19.41 16.58
C ALA A 230 -0.87 20.06 17.63
N THR A 231 -0.69 21.34 17.89
CA THR A 231 -1.64 22.14 18.69
C THR A 231 -2.41 23.07 17.76
N VAL A 232 -3.73 22.87 17.66
CA VAL A 232 -4.65 23.68 16.86
C VAL A 232 -5.89 23.98 17.69
N ASP A 233 -6.41 25.20 17.65
CA ASP A 233 -7.60 25.64 18.40
C ASP A 233 -7.49 25.39 19.92
N GLY A 234 -6.27 25.38 20.46
CA GLY A 234 -5.98 25.04 21.85
C GLY A 234 -6.09 23.55 22.18
N GLN A 235 -6.29 22.69 21.16
CA GLN A 235 -6.37 21.24 21.28
C GLN A 235 -5.10 20.58 20.79
N THR A 236 -4.67 19.51 21.46
CA THR A 236 -3.56 18.66 20.99
C THR A 236 -4.11 17.56 20.11
N ILE A 237 -3.57 17.44 18.91
CA ILE A 237 -3.91 16.42 17.92
C ILE A 237 -2.70 15.50 17.77
N SER A 238 -2.86 14.24 18.11
CA SER A 238 -1.80 13.22 17.99
C SER A 238 -1.73 12.64 16.59
N GLY A 239 -0.53 12.28 16.15
CA GLY A 239 -0.31 11.53 14.94
C GLY A 239 -0.92 10.12 15.02
N LEU A 240 -1.37 9.61 13.89
CA LEU A 240 -1.83 8.23 13.73
C LEU A 240 -0.70 7.41 13.10
N GLN A 241 -0.26 6.39 13.80
CA GLN A 241 0.77 5.49 13.27
C GLN A 241 0.17 4.48 12.29
N SER A 242 0.80 4.34 11.13
CA SER A 242 0.50 3.30 10.16
C SER A 242 1.81 2.73 9.62
N GLY A 243 2.17 1.53 10.06
CA GLY A 243 3.48 0.95 9.80
C GLY A 243 4.61 1.78 10.42
N ALA A 244 5.55 2.24 9.61
CA ALA A 244 6.66 3.11 10.01
C ALA A 244 6.35 4.61 9.92
N ASP A 245 5.21 4.98 9.34
CA ASP A 245 4.84 6.35 9.03
C ASP A 245 3.81 6.90 10.02
N GLN A 246 3.79 8.22 10.18
CA GLN A 246 2.85 8.96 11.01
C GLN A 246 1.94 9.81 10.13
N TYR A 247 0.65 9.82 10.41
CA TYR A 247 -0.33 10.64 9.70
C TYR A 247 -0.94 11.66 10.64
N LEU A 248 -0.76 12.93 10.34
CA LEU A 248 -1.30 14.04 11.12
C LEU A 248 -2.43 14.72 10.35
N PHE A 249 -3.66 14.45 10.74
CA PHE A 249 -4.85 15.03 10.11
C PHE A 249 -5.25 16.29 10.84
N LEU A 250 -5.17 17.43 10.17
CA LEU A 250 -5.42 18.74 10.75
C LEU A 250 -6.78 19.31 10.31
N PRO A 251 -7.48 20.05 11.19
CA PRO A 251 -8.72 20.72 10.86
C PRO A 251 -8.49 21.86 9.86
N ALA A 252 -9.56 22.32 9.23
CA ALA A 252 -9.53 23.43 8.28
C ALA A 252 -9.02 24.73 8.89
N SER A 253 -9.24 24.95 10.20
CA SER A 253 -8.75 26.10 10.98
C SER A 253 -7.23 26.15 11.17
N ALA A 254 -6.53 25.04 10.95
CA ALA A 254 -5.08 24.97 11.14
C ALA A 254 -4.33 25.92 10.19
N LYS A 255 -3.31 26.60 10.71
CA LYS A 255 -2.45 27.50 9.92
C LYS A 255 -1.14 26.80 9.60
N LEU A 256 -1.05 26.13 8.44
CA LEU A 256 0.15 25.41 8.00
C LEU A 256 1.41 26.31 7.90
N SER A 257 1.23 27.61 7.73
CA SER A 257 2.35 28.57 7.73
C SER A 257 2.87 28.88 9.13
N LYS A 258 2.16 28.49 10.19
CA LYS A 258 2.50 28.77 11.59
C LYS A 258 1.93 27.65 12.50
N LEU A 259 2.36 26.42 12.28
CA LEU A 259 1.84 25.26 13.00
C LEU A 259 2.70 24.96 14.23
N ALA A 260 2.07 24.82 15.40
CA ALA A 260 2.77 24.37 16.61
C ALA A 260 2.86 22.82 16.54
N LEU A 261 4.08 22.32 16.36
CA LEU A 261 4.38 20.88 16.34
C LEU A 261 5.26 20.50 17.52
N THR A 262 5.00 19.34 18.09
CA THR A 262 5.81 18.73 19.15
C THR A 262 6.12 17.29 18.77
N VAL A 263 7.39 16.92 18.84
CA VAL A 263 7.86 15.54 18.71
C VAL A 263 8.22 15.01 20.08
N THR A 264 7.69 13.85 20.42
CA THR A 264 8.02 13.13 21.64
C THR A 264 9.05 12.05 21.31
N THR A 265 10.08 11.92 22.15
CA THR A 265 11.13 10.91 22.04
C THR A 265 11.11 9.94 23.21
N GLN A 266 11.74 8.79 23.04
CA GLN A 266 11.84 7.76 24.10
C GLN A 266 12.71 8.24 25.28
N ASN A 267 13.73 9.04 25.00
CA ASN A 267 14.62 9.61 26.00
C ASN A 267 14.34 11.10 26.17
N SER A 268 14.45 11.57 27.43
CA SER A 268 14.32 12.99 27.78
C SER A 268 15.57 13.82 27.51
N ASP A 269 16.60 13.25 26.88
CA ASP A 269 17.85 13.96 26.59
C ASP A 269 17.61 15.11 25.61
N ALA A 270 18.47 16.12 25.67
CA ALA A 270 18.43 17.28 24.78
C ALA A 270 18.81 16.88 23.35
N LEU A 271 17.85 16.33 22.63
CA LEU A 271 18.02 15.88 21.25
C LEU A 271 17.71 17.03 20.29
N LYS A 272 18.54 17.20 19.27
CA LYS A 272 18.23 18.08 18.15
C LYS A 272 17.20 17.41 17.27
N ILE A 273 15.99 17.95 17.22
CA ILE A 273 14.91 17.47 16.38
C ILE A 273 14.69 18.44 15.23
N GLU A 274 14.63 17.92 14.02
CA GLU A 274 14.44 18.71 12.81
C GLU A 274 13.34 18.07 11.94
N LEU A 275 12.59 18.91 11.24
CA LEU A 275 11.68 18.52 10.19
C LEU A 275 12.29 18.87 8.84
N GLN A 276 12.45 17.89 7.98
CA GLN A 276 13.01 18.04 6.64
C GLN A 276 11.98 17.70 5.57
N GLY A 277 11.72 18.62 4.69
CA GLY A 277 10.93 18.42 3.48
C GLY A 277 11.77 18.63 2.22
N THR A 278 11.11 18.58 1.07
CA THR A 278 11.75 18.76 -0.24
C THR A 278 12.34 20.15 -0.48
N LYS A 279 11.88 21.16 0.28
CA LYS A 279 12.30 22.58 0.12
C LYS A 279 13.26 23.06 1.20
N GLY A 280 13.41 22.33 2.30
CA GLY A 280 14.29 22.76 3.39
C GLY A 280 14.11 21.98 4.68
N THR A 281 14.83 22.44 5.70
CA THR A 281 14.83 21.84 7.04
C THR A 281 14.60 22.94 8.08
N GLN A 282 13.82 22.62 9.11
CA GLN A 282 13.57 23.49 10.26
C GLN A 282 13.78 22.71 11.56
N THR A 283 14.54 23.32 12.50
CA THR A 283 14.70 22.76 13.85
C THR A 283 13.43 23.00 14.67
N LEU A 284 13.02 22.00 15.45
CA LEU A 284 11.94 22.11 16.43
C LEU A 284 12.54 22.60 17.76
N ASP A 285 12.51 23.90 17.96
CA ASP A 285 13.01 24.62 19.15
C ASP A 285 11.88 25.28 19.96
N GLY A 286 10.64 24.85 19.71
CA GLY A 286 9.42 25.45 20.23
C GLY A 286 8.84 26.56 19.36
N ALA A 287 9.54 27.01 18.33
CA ALA A 287 9.00 27.93 17.34
C ALA A 287 7.97 27.24 16.42
N ALA A 288 7.02 28.02 15.93
CA ALA A 288 6.04 27.53 14.97
C ALA A 288 6.70 27.11 13.67
N VAL A 289 6.23 26.00 13.12
CA VAL A 289 6.69 25.41 11.86
C VAL A 289 5.90 25.97 10.68
N ASN A 290 6.60 26.34 9.62
CA ASN A 290 5.97 26.66 8.34
C ASN A 290 6.06 25.46 7.40
N VAL A 291 5.04 24.59 7.43
CA VAL A 291 4.99 23.37 6.62
C VAL A 291 5.08 23.67 5.12
N THR A 292 4.41 24.71 4.64
CA THR A 292 4.39 25.07 3.21
C THR A 292 5.73 25.59 2.68
N LYS A 293 6.64 26.01 3.56
CA LYS A 293 8.03 26.35 3.20
C LYS A 293 8.94 25.14 3.20
N LEU A 294 8.57 24.07 3.88
CA LEU A 294 9.38 22.85 3.95
C LEU A 294 9.07 21.87 2.82
N ALA A 295 7.80 21.76 2.41
CA ALA A 295 7.39 20.87 1.36
C ALA A 295 6.22 21.46 0.53
N ASP A 296 6.00 20.90 -0.68
CA ASP A 296 4.76 21.03 -1.42
C ASP A 296 3.85 19.85 -1.14
N ALA A 297 2.53 20.06 -1.17
CA ALA A 297 1.59 18.97 -1.06
C ALA A 297 1.64 18.09 -2.32
N GLN A 298 1.70 16.78 -2.13
CA GLN A 298 1.51 15.77 -3.15
C GLN A 298 0.25 14.98 -2.77
N ASP A 299 -0.72 14.94 -3.66
CA ASP A 299 -2.03 14.31 -3.40
C ASP A 299 -2.71 14.77 -2.09
N GLY A 300 -2.50 16.04 -1.71
CA GLY A 300 -3.05 16.62 -0.49
C GLY A 300 -2.25 16.36 0.79
N LEU A 301 -1.10 15.69 0.70
CA LEU A 301 -0.21 15.39 1.83
C LEU A 301 1.07 16.21 1.74
N TYR A 302 1.51 16.74 2.88
CA TYR A 302 2.85 17.33 3.05
C TYR A 302 3.73 16.30 3.75
N ASP A 303 4.74 15.80 3.07
CA ASP A 303 5.63 14.76 3.58
C ASP A 303 6.88 15.39 4.19
N LEU A 304 7.11 15.14 5.48
CA LEU A 304 8.26 15.64 6.21
C LEU A 304 8.98 14.46 6.89
N ALA A 305 10.29 14.39 6.73
CA ALA A 305 11.12 13.52 7.54
C ALA A 305 11.36 14.15 8.90
N VAL A 306 11.17 13.39 9.97
CA VAL A 306 11.59 13.74 11.32
C VAL A 306 13.03 13.28 11.51
N LEU A 307 13.94 14.20 11.74
CA LEU A 307 15.33 13.90 12.01
C LEU A 307 15.61 14.03 13.50
N VAL A 308 16.28 13.07 14.08
CA VAL A 308 16.81 13.10 15.44
C VAL A 308 18.34 13.11 15.34
N ASN A 309 18.97 14.17 15.82
CA ASN A 309 20.42 14.38 15.70
C ASN A 309 20.95 14.24 14.25
N GLY A 310 20.16 14.73 13.28
CA GLY A 310 20.50 14.70 11.86
C GLY A 310 20.23 13.36 11.16
N GLN A 311 19.72 12.34 11.85
CA GLN A 311 19.36 11.04 11.28
C GLN A 311 17.85 10.88 11.20
N LYS A 312 17.36 10.32 10.08
CA LYS A 312 15.93 10.11 9.85
C LYS A 312 15.37 9.09 10.84
N ALA A 313 14.40 9.52 11.64
CA ALA A 313 13.71 8.70 12.63
C ALA A 313 12.30 8.26 12.20
N ALA A 314 11.58 9.13 11.49
CA ALA A 314 10.21 8.85 11.02
C ALA A 314 9.90 9.67 9.77
N VAL A 315 8.77 9.38 9.13
CA VAL A 315 8.10 10.25 8.17
C VAL A 315 6.76 10.65 8.74
N VAL A 316 6.42 11.93 8.62
CA VAL A 316 5.08 12.43 8.94
C VAL A 316 4.41 12.94 7.68
N HIS A 317 3.20 12.46 7.44
CA HIS A 317 2.30 12.89 6.38
C HIS A 317 1.25 13.81 6.97
N ILE A 318 1.28 15.09 6.61
CA ILE A 318 0.36 16.10 7.14
C ILE A 318 -0.72 16.36 6.10
N ALA A 319 -1.98 16.10 6.47
CA ALA A 319 -3.17 16.44 5.70
C ALA A 319 -3.96 17.53 6.41
N GLN A 320 -4.56 18.44 5.67
CA GLN A 320 -5.47 19.44 6.19
C GLN A 320 -6.82 19.38 5.51
N SER A 321 -7.88 19.35 6.33
CA SER A 321 -9.25 19.45 5.83
C SER A 321 -9.55 20.84 5.26
N ALA A 322 -10.51 20.89 4.32
CA ALA A 322 -10.98 22.15 3.74
C ALA A 322 -12.49 22.31 3.97
N ASN A 323 -12.90 23.50 4.41
CA ASN A 323 -14.32 23.91 4.51
C ASN A 323 -15.21 23.04 5.43
N ILE A 324 -14.62 22.26 6.33
CA ILE A 324 -15.33 21.40 7.28
C ILE A 324 -15.06 21.90 8.70
N ASN A 325 -16.10 21.95 9.56
CA ASN A 325 -15.94 22.31 10.95
C ASN A 325 -15.24 21.17 11.72
N ALA A 326 -14.46 21.51 12.73
CA ALA A 326 -13.86 20.55 13.64
C ALA A 326 -14.70 20.38 14.89
N LEU A 327 -14.88 19.15 15.32
CA LEU A 327 -15.59 18.77 16.53
C LEU A 327 -14.64 18.00 17.43
N TYR A 328 -14.28 18.60 18.58
CA TYR A 328 -13.37 18.04 19.56
C TYR A 328 -14.13 17.51 20.76
N ILE A 329 -14.02 16.24 21.06
CA ILE A 329 -14.50 15.59 22.27
C ILE A 329 -13.31 15.30 23.17
N THR A 330 -13.38 15.77 24.41
CA THR A 330 -12.41 15.42 25.45
C THR A 330 -13.16 14.75 26.58
N SER A 331 -12.89 13.47 26.82
CA SER A 331 -13.48 12.71 27.94
C SER A 331 -13.01 13.26 29.28
N ASP A 332 -13.87 13.24 30.30
CA ASP A 332 -13.48 13.64 31.67
C ASP A 332 -12.38 12.71 32.23
N ASP A 333 -12.43 11.44 31.87
CA ASP A 333 -11.38 10.45 32.17
C ASP A 333 -11.10 9.58 30.91
N PRO A 334 -10.17 10.00 30.05
CA PRO A 334 -9.83 9.24 28.83
C PRO A 334 -9.33 7.83 29.09
N ALA A 335 -8.72 7.57 30.25
CA ALA A 335 -8.13 6.28 30.59
C ALA A 335 -9.20 5.21 30.89
N THR A 336 -10.30 5.58 31.53
CA THR A 336 -11.36 4.64 31.96
C THR A 336 -12.67 4.83 31.23
N GLN A 337 -12.97 6.02 30.72
CA GLN A 337 -14.23 6.40 30.06
C GLN A 337 -13.99 7.02 28.67
N GLY A 338 -12.82 6.78 28.10
CA GLY A 338 -12.48 7.23 26.75
C GLY A 338 -13.22 6.45 25.66
N ARG A 339 -12.78 6.63 24.45
CA ARG A 339 -13.39 6.03 23.25
C ARG A 339 -13.60 4.53 23.37
N ASP A 340 -12.59 3.78 23.79
CA ASP A 340 -12.64 2.30 23.79
C ASP A 340 -13.70 1.79 24.77
N PHE A 341 -13.90 2.48 25.90
CA PHE A 341 -15.02 2.21 26.80
C PHE A 341 -16.37 2.46 26.11
N VAL A 342 -16.54 3.61 25.45
CA VAL A 342 -17.79 3.95 24.75
C VAL A 342 -18.06 3.01 23.59
N ASP A 343 -17.04 2.63 22.83
CA ASP A 343 -17.16 1.73 21.67
C ASP A 343 -17.42 0.27 22.05
N ALA A 344 -17.12 -0.13 23.28
CA ALA A 344 -17.34 -1.49 23.77
C ALA A 344 -18.82 -1.85 23.94
N SER A 345 -19.70 -0.89 24.32
CA SER A 345 -21.12 -1.15 24.53
C SER A 345 -21.99 0.11 24.35
N LYS A 346 -23.15 -0.06 23.73
CA LYS A 346 -24.18 1.02 23.65
C LYS A 346 -24.71 1.46 25.01
N SER A 347 -24.53 0.64 26.03
CA SER A 347 -24.92 0.96 27.42
C SER A 347 -23.87 1.81 28.13
N ASN A 348 -22.65 1.86 27.61
CA ASN A 348 -21.58 2.65 28.18
C ASN A 348 -21.80 4.14 27.87
N ILE A 349 -21.80 4.93 28.91
CA ILE A 349 -22.04 6.37 28.84
C ILE A 349 -20.85 7.06 29.47
N ALA A 350 -20.24 7.95 28.72
CA ALA A 350 -19.19 8.85 29.19
C ALA A 350 -19.69 10.28 29.28
N THR A 351 -18.97 11.10 30.02
CA THR A 351 -19.10 12.55 30.09
C THR A 351 -17.80 13.24 29.64
N GLY A 352 -17.86 14.52 29.40
CA GLY A 352 -16.67 15.26 28.95
C GLY A 352 -16.97 16.68 28.52
N LYS A 353 -16.10 17.19 27.65
CA LYS A 353 -16.25 18.51 27.02
C LYS A 353 -16.40 18.36 25.51
N LEU A 354 -17.15 19.28 24.93
CA LEU A 354 -17.29 19.44 23.49
C LEU A 354 -16.86 20.86 23.09
N LEU A 355 -15.91 20.94 22.16
CA LEU A 355 -15.59 22.16 21.44
C LEU A 355 -15.93 21.94 19.96
N VAL A 356 -16.71 22.85 19.37
CA VAL A 356 -16.93 22.90 17.92
C VAL A 356 -16.35 24.19 17.39
N VAL A 357 -15.48 24.08 16.40
CA VAL A 357 -14.77 25.19 15.77
C VAL A 357 -15.09 25.21 14.28
N ASP A 358 -15.43 26.36 13.75
CA ASP A 358 -15.65 26.53 12.32
C ASP A 358 -14.31 26.51 11.52
N LYS A 359 -14.42 26.49 10.20
CA LYS A 359 -13.26 26.46 9.30
C LYS A 359 -12.29 27.65 9.47
N ASP A 360 -12.74 28.74 10.09
CA ASP A 360 -11.97 29.97 10.29
C ASP A 360 -11.32 30.04 11.70
N GLY A 361 -11.56 29.01 12.53
CA GLY A 361 -11.02 28.90 13.89
C GLY A 361 -11.88 29.58 14.96
N LYS A 362 -13.15 29.92 14.65
CA LYS A 362 -14.07 30.49 15.62
C LYS A 362 -14.85 29.40 16.34
N ALA A 363 -14.90 29.46 17.67
CA ALA A 363 -15.71 28.55 18.45
C ALA A 363 -17.22 28.78 18.17
N VAL A 364 -17.88 27.73 17.72
CA VAL A 364 -19.33 27.66 17.52
C VAL A 364 -20.02 27.20 18.82
N TYR A 365 -19.38 26.27 19.52
CA TYR A 365 -19.81 25.76 20.81
C TYR A 365 -18.59 25.39 21.65
N ASP A 366 -18.63 25.71 22.94
CA ASP A 366 -17.69 25.25 23.96
C ASP A 366 -18.47 24.98 25.25
N GLY A 367 -18.55 23.73 25.68
CA GLY A 367 -19.35 23.36 26.84
C GLY A 367 -19.28 21.88 27.22
N ALA A 368 -20.05 21.52 28.24
CA ALA A 368 -20.03 20.16 28.76
C ALA A 368 -20.89 19.19 27.92
N LEU A 369 -20.39 17.96 27.81
CA LEU A 369 -21.15 16.79 27.37
C LEU A 369 -21.68 16.05 28.59
N THR A 370 -22.98 16.07 28.76
CA THR A 370 -23.65 15.31 29.84
C THR A 370 -23.89 13.85 29.50
N GLN A 371 -23.75 13.49 28.22
CA GLN A 371 -23.82 12.13 27.73
C GLN A 371 -23.09 12.00 26.42
N LEU A 372 -22.22 11.00 26.32
CA LEU A 372 -21.62 10.51 25.12
C LEU A 372 -21.74 8.99 25.09
N LYS A 373 -22.35 8.42 24.07
CA LYS A 373 -22.49 6.97 23.90
C LYS A 373 -22.47 6.56 22.46
N ALA A 374 -22.05 5.32 22.20
CA ALA A 374 -22.17 4.72 20.87
C ALA A 374 -23.65 4.45 20.52
N ARG A 375 -23.97 4.49 19.23
CA ARG A 375 -25.31 4.28 18.71
C ARG A 375 -25.32 3.44 17.43
N GLY A 376 -26.53 3.02 17.06
CA GLY A 376 -26.78 2.19 15.88
C GLY A 376 -27.10 0.75 16.28
N ASN A 377 -27.59 -0.02 15.34
CA ASN A 377 -27.82 -1.46 15.50
C ASN A 377 -26.76 -2.21 14.68
N THR A 378 -27.02 -2.53 13.42
CA THR A 378 -26.06 -3.18 12.52
C THR A 378 -24.75 -2.40 12.38
N THR A 379 -24.80 -1.07 12.33
CA THR A 379 -23.60 -0.22 12.27
C THR A 379 -22.76 -0.28 13.56
N PHE A 380 -23.40 -0.50 14.71
CA PHE A 380 -22.64 -0.68 15.95
C PHE A 380 -21.93 -2.03 15.98
N THR A 381 -22.59 -3.11 15.56
CA THR A 381 -22.00 -4.46 15.61
C THR A 381 -20.95 -4.71 14.53
N ASN A 382 -21.18 -4.22 13.31
CA ASN A 382 -20.45 -4.66 12.13
C ASN A 382 -19.46 -3.62 11.57
N ALA A 383 -19.51 -2.35 12.05
CA ALA A 383 -18.62 -1.32 11.54
C ALA A 383 -17.49 -1.00 12.53
N GLU A 384 -16.27 -0.84 12.06
CA GLU A 384 -15.15 -0.35 12.86
C GLU A 384 -15.39 1.09 13.33
N LYS A 385 -15.79 1.96 12.41
CA LYS A 385 -16.09 3.36 12.70
C LYS A 385 -17.48 3.48 13.29
N LYS A 386 -17.56 3.71 14.62
CA LYS A 386 -18.82 3.79 15.34
C LYS A 386 -19.49 5.16 15.16
N SER A 387 -20.81 5.15 15.20
CA SER A 387 -21.61 6.37 15.31
C SER A 387 -21.88 6.69 16.77
N TYR A 388 -22.03 7.98 17.10
CA TYR A 388 -22.24 8.42 18.48
C TYR A 388 -23.53 9.21 18.65
N GLN A 389 -24.05 9.23 19.88
CA GLN A 389 -25.04 10.18 20.35
C GLN A 389 -24.42 11.01 21.47
N ILE A 390 -24.52 12.32 21.32
CA ILE A 390 -24.06 13.29 22.32
C ILE A 390 -25.21 14.10 22.87
N LYS A 391 -25.15 14.46 24.15
CA LYS A 391 -26.14 15.30 24.82
C LYS A 391 -25.40 16.43 25.53
N LEU A 392 -25.77 17.65 25.20
CA LEU A 392 -25.22 18.87 25.77
C LEU A 392 -25.86 19.14 27.15
N ASP A 393 -25.28 20.00 27.94
CA ASP A 393 -25.86 20.52 29.18
C ASP A 393 -27.03 21.47 28.91
N GLY A 394 -27.01 22.23 27.81
CA GLY A 394 -28.06 23.12 27.30
C GLY A 394 -28.41 22.82 25.83
N LYS A 395 -29.44 23.53 25.32
CA LYS A 395 -29.73 23.51 23.87
C LYS A 395 -28.77 24.43 23.12
N SER A 396 -28.15 23.93 22.09
CA SER A 396 -27.26 24.73 21.21
C SER A 396 -27.39 24.29 19.75
N ASP A 397 -27.05 25.21 18.85
CA ASP A 397 -26.91 24.98 17.42
C ASP A 397 -25.44 24.67 17.10
N LEU A 398 -25.13 23.41 16.83
CA LEU A 398 -23.75 22.97 16.56
C LEU A 398 -23.29 23.17 15.12
N ILE A 399 -24.22 23.41 14.19
CA ILE A 399 -23.97 23.41 12.75
C ILE A 399 -24.52 24.65 12.05
N ALA A 400 -24.84 25.71 12.81
CA ALA A 400 -25.40 26.97 12.30
C ALA A 400 -26.66 26.78 11.42
N CYS A 401 -27.51 25.81 11.77
CA CYS A 401 -28.75 25.52 11.05
C CYS A 401 -29.95 26.39 11.49
N GLY A 402 -29.80 27.22 12.53
CA GLY A 402 -30.84 28.05 13.13
C GLY A 402 -31.66 27.35 14.21
N GLU A 403 -31.45 26.05 14.45
CA GLU A 403 -32.19 25.27 15.43
C GLU A 403 -31.29 24.87 16.61
N LYS A 404 -31.82 25.05 17.84
CA LYS A 404 -31.11 24.71 19.06
C LYS A 404 -31.70 23.47 19.68
N VAL A 405 -30.93 22.39 19.68
CA VAL A 405 -31.32 21.11 20.31
C VAL A 405 -30.31 20.68 21.35
N LYS A 406 -30.75 19.79 22.26
CA LYS A 406 -29.88 19.29 23.35
C LYS A 406 -29.11 18.02 22.93
N THR A 407 -29.68 17.22 22.04
CA THR A 407 -29.15 15.92 21.67
C THR A 407 -28.85 15.88 20.19
N TRP A 408 -27.61 15.54 19.88
CA TRP A 408 -27.08 15.41 18.50
C TRP A 408 -26.60 14.00 18.23
N THR A 409 -26.52 13.62 16.99
CA THR A 409 -25.97 12.36 16.53
C THR A 409 -24.82 12.61 15.58
N LEU A 410 -23.74 11.85 15.76
CA LEU A 410 -22.57 11.81 14.89
C LEU A 410 -22.64 10.51 14.08
N LEU A 411 -23.01 10.62 12.82
CA LEU A 411 -23.21 9.46 11.94
C LEU A 411 -21.91 9.16 11.20
N ALA A 412 -21.38 7.95 11.37
CA ALA A 412 -20.09 7.54 10.83
C ALA A 412 -20.08 7.29 9.32
N GLY A 413 -21.27 7.08 8.71
CA GLY A 413 -21.37 6.78 7.28
C GLY A 413 -20.74 5.45 6.85
N SER A 414 -20.57 4.49 7.76
CA SER A 414 -19.76 3.27 7.57
C SER A 414 -20.20 2.38 6.39
N HIS A 415 -21.44 2.52 5.91
CA HIS A 415 -21.97 1.76 4.77
C HIS A 415 -22.14 2.62 3.50
N ASP A 416 -21.64 3.85 3.53
CA ASP A 416 -21.66 4.75 2.38
C ASP A 416 -20.23 5.25 2.09
N ALA A 417 -19.57 4.62 1.15
CA ALA A 417 -18.20 4.98 0.74
C ALA A 417 -18.09 6.44 0.24
N THR A 418 -19.21 7.04 -0.18
CA THR A 418 -19.22 8.45 -0.62
C THR A 418 -19.38 9.42 0.54
N LEU A 419 -19.87 8.96 1.70
CA LEU A 419 -20.32 9.75 2.85
C LEU A 419 -21.43 10.77 2.53
N MET A 420 -21.96 10.81 1.30
CA MET A 420 -22.81 11.89 0.80
C MET A 420 -24.29 11.58 0.83
N ARG A 421 -24.70 10.31 0.76
CA ARG A 421 -26.10 9.92 0.53
C ARG A 421 -27.05 10.49 1.58
N ASP A 422 -26.74 10.32 2.85
CA ASP A 422 -27.60 10.79 3.96
C ASP A 422 -27.81 12.31 3.92
N LYS A 423 -26.72 13.08 3.68
CA LYS A 423 -26.82 14.54 3.57
C LYS A 423 -27.61 14.96 2.33
N MET A 424 -27.30 14.38 1.16
CA MET A 424 -28.00 14.69 -0.09
C MET A 424 -29.51 14.48 0.03
N PHE A 425 -29.96 13.35 0.60
CA PHE A 425 -31.39 13.08 0.75
C PHE A 425 -32.06 14.02 1.74
N LYS A 426 -31.38 14.39 2.84
CA LYS A 426 -31.92 15.35 3.80
C LYS A 426 -31.98 16.77 3.22
N ASP A 427 -30.94 17.19 2.50
CA ASP A 427 -30.94 18.48 1.83
C ASP A 427 -32.02 18.55 0.73
N LEU A 428 -32.18 17.47 -0.04
CA LEU A 428 -33.27 17.37 -1.03
C LEU A 428 -34.65 17.42 -0.34
N ALA A 429 -34.86 16.67 0.73
CA ALA A 429 -36.11 16.68 1.48
C ALA A 429 -36.44 18.09 2.00
N LYS A 430 -35.45 18.82 2.53
CA LYS A 430 -35.59 20.21 2.93
C LYS A 430 -35.98 21.11 1.77
N SER A 431 -35.30 20.99 0.62
CA SER A 431 -35.57 21.79 -0.58
C SER A 431 -36.99 21.54 -1.13
N LEU A 432 -37.54 20.35 -0.92
CA LEU A 432 -38.90 19.98 -1.28
C LEU A 432 -39.93 20.37 -0.22
N GLY A 433 -39.53 21.05 0.86
CA GLY A 433 -40.43 21.48 1.94
C GLY A 433 -40.96 20.32 2.76
N MET A 434 -40.30 19.16 2.81
CA MET A 434 -40.71 18.03 3.62
C MET A 434 -40.63 18.39 5.13
N PRO A 435 -41.71 18.30 5.89
CA PRO A 435 -41.69 18.66 7.30
C PRO A 435 -40.83 17.70 8.11
N TYR A 436 -40.29 18.20 9.21
CA TYR A 436 -39.51 17.42 10.20
C TYR A 436 -38.21 16.81 9.69
N THR A 437 -37.66 17.34 8.60
CA THR A 437 -36.39 16.92 8.08
C THR A 437 -35.26 17.48 8.95
N ALA A 438 -34.47 16.61 9.58
CA ALA A 438 -33.37 16.99 10.47
C ALA A 438 -32.26 17.75 9.68
N SER A 439 -31.76 18.81 10.30
CA SER A 439 -30.58 19.51 9.81
C SER A 439 -29.32 18.67 9.97
N THR A 440 -28.44 18.77 8.97
CA THR A 440 -27.18 18.01 8.98
C THR A 440 -26.06 18.83 8.38
N ASP A 441 -24.84 18.59 8.90
CA ASP A 441 -23.60 19.05 8.28
C ASP A 441 -22.45 18.11 8.61
N TRP A 442 -21.38 18.17 7.82
CA TRP A 442 -20.17 17.40 8.09
C TRP A 442 -19.27 18.09 9.09
N VAL A 443 -18.61 17.26 9.89
CA VAL A 443 -17.55 17.68 10.80
C VAL A 443 -16.41 16.67 10.78
N ASP A 444 -15.20 17.15 11.00
CA ASP A 444 -14.08 16.29 11.37
C ASP A 444 -14.11 16.04 12.87
N LEU A 445 -14.15 14.78 13.26
CA LEU A 445 -14.19 14.38 14.66
C LEU A 445 -12.78 14.11 15.18
N TYR A 446 -12.41 14.80 16.25
CA TYR A 446 -11.27 14.53 17.10
C TYR A 446 -11.77 14.08 18.46
N TYR A 447 -11.40 12.87 18.86
CA TYR A 447 -11.83 12.29 20.13
C TYR A 447 -10.60 11.94 20.97
N ASP A 448 -10.49 12.58 22.13
CA ASP A 448 -9.33 12.52 23.03
C ASP A 448 -8.01 12.77 22.28
N GLY A 449 -7.97 13.81 21.45
CA GLY A 449 -6.81 14.23 20.66
C GLY A 449 -6.56 13.42 19.40
N VAL A 450 -7.35 12.40 19.12
CA VAL A 450 -7.14 11.52 17.95
C VAL A 450 -8.19 11.77 16.88
N TYR A 451 -7.75 12.00 15.63
CA TYR A 451 -8.64 12.13 14.48
C TYR A 451 -9.41 10.83 14.21
N ARG A 452 -10.71 10.93 14.03
CA ARG A 452 -11.62 9.80 13.79
C ARG A 452 -12.29 9.83 12.42
N GLY A 453 -11.93 10.75 11.59
CA GLY A 453 -12.51 10.95 10.26
C GLY A 453 -13.71 11.88 10.28
N THR A 454 -14.30 12.06 9.12
CA THR A 454 -15.46 12.93 8.89
C THR A 454 -16.75 12.24 9.32
N TYR A 455 -17.59 12.95 10.07
CA TYR A 455 -18.90 12.50 10.55
C TYR A 455 -20.00 13.44 10.05
N LEU A 456 -21.18 12.90 9.81
CA LEU A 456 -22.36 13.70 9.57
C LEU A 456 -23.04 14.00 10.93
N VAL A 457 -23.00 15.25 11.36
CA VAL A 457 -23.78 15.70 12.53
C VAL A 457 -25.23 15.86 12.12
N SER A 458 -26.13 15.35 12.92
CA SER A 458 -27.57 15.45 12.71
C SER A 458 -28.26 15.66 14.04
N GLU A 459 -29.30 16.45 14.03
CA GLU A 459 -30.23 16.46 15.15
C GLU A 459 -30.74 15.04 15.43
N LYS A 460 -30.93 14.70 16.71
CA LYS A 460 -31.59 13.43 17.04
C LYS A 460 -33.04 13.54 16.69
N ASN A 461 -33.58 12.66 15.86
CA ASN A 461 -35.00 12.52 15.63
C ASN A 461 -35.70 12.23 16.98
N SER A 462 -36.65 13.04 17.32
CA SER A 462 -37.45 12.90 18.56
C SER A 462 -38.80 13.52 18.38
N VAL A 463 -39.80 12.93 19.01
CA VAL A 463 -41.16 13.47 19.04
C VAL A 463 -41.23 14.57 20.09
N ASN A 464 -41.22 15.81 19.67
CA ASN A 464 -41.34 17.00 20.52
C ASN A 464 -41.61 18.26 19.67
N LYS A 465 -41.79 19.42 20.31
CA LYS A 465 -42.09 20.68 19.62
C LYS A 465 -41.03 21.19 18.67
N THR A 466 -39.77 20.82 18.87
CA THR A 466 -38.61 21.25 18.03
C THR A 466 -38.11 20.17 17.09
N GLY A 467 -38.57 18.93 17.26
CA GLY A 467 -38.31 17.82 16.36
C GLY A 467 -39.55 17.44 15.56
N VAL A 468 -39.89 16.17 15.52
CA VAL A 468 -41.12 15.69 14.88
C VAL A 468 -42.30 16.09 15.74
N ASN A 469 -42.98 17.19 15.41
CA ASN A 469 -44.05 17.76 16.19
C ASN A 469 -45.41 17.05 15.91
N ILE A 470 -45.51 15.81 16.31
CA ILE A 470 -46.71 14.98 16.26
C ILE A 470 -47.08 14.52 17.67
N THR A 471 -48.26 13.99 17.84
CA THR A 471 -48.67 13.38 19.09
C THR A 471 -47.78 12.17 19.41
N ASP A 472 -47.21 12.14 20.60
CA ASP A 472 -46.49 10.98 21.12
C ASP A 472 -47.48 9.87 21.41
N MET A 473 -47.62 8.95 20.47
CA MET A 473 -48.64 7.89 20.56
C MET A 473 -48.35 6.91 21.70
N GLU A 474 -47.05 6.70 22.03
CA GLU A 474 -46.67 5.85 23.17
C GLU A 474 -47.19 6.44 24.48
N LYS A 475 -46.92 7.72 24.74
CA LYS A 475 -47.45 8.43 25.93
C LYS A 475 -48.96 8.55 25.93
N ALA A 476 -49.57 8.75 24.78
CA ALA A 476 -51.02 8.78 24.66
C ALA A 476 -51.62 7.40 24.97
N TYR A 477 -50.99 6.33 24.51
CA TYR A 477 -51.42 4.95 24.79
C TYR A 477 -51.20 4.57 26.25
N GLU A 478 -50.05 4.89 26.85
CA GLU A 478 -49.75 4.70 28.27
C GLU A 478 -50.76 5.46 29.17
N ALA A 479 -51.09 6.68 28.81
CA ALA A 479 -52.08 7.47 29.54
C ALA A 479 -53.48 6.85 29.53
N CYS A 480 -53.83 6.14 28.44
CA CYS A 480 -55.12 5.43 28.33
C CYS A 480 -55.10 4.01 28.90
N ASN A 481 -53.92 3.42 29.10
CA ASN A 481 -53.71 2.05 29.56
C ASN A 481 -52.62 2.01 30.65
N PRO A 482 -52.96 2.45 31.91
CA PRO A 482 -52.01 2.44 32.99
C PRO A 482 -51.51 1.01 33.30
N GLY A 483 -50.20 0.78 33.26
CA GLY A 483 -49.57 -0.53 33.44
C GLY A 483 -49.06 -1.20 32.15
N TYR A 484 -49.27 -0.58 31.01
CA TYR A 484 -48.66 -0.99 29.74
C TYR A 484 -47.34 -0.21 29.54
N GLY A 485 -46.25 -0.72 29.89
CA GLY A 485 -45.03 0.06 29.70
C GLY A 485 -43.72 -0.54 30.23
N GLU A 486 -43.80 -1.65 30.97
CA GLU A 486 -42.55 -2.21 31.53
C GLU A 486 -41.65 -2.91 30.48
N ASN A 487 -42.14 -3.15 29.26
CA ASN A 487 -41.35 -3.85 28.19
C ASN A 487 -41.54 -3.30 26.77
N ALA A 488 -42.15 -2.15 26.56
CA ALA A 488 -42.36 -1.62 25.21
C ALA A 488 -41.16 -0.80 24.74
N SER A 489 -40.15 -1.45 24.13
CA SER A 489 -39.16 -0.78 23.28
C SER A 489 -39.71 -0.38 21.90
N THR A 490 -40.98 -0.60 21.66
CA THR A 490 -41.66 -0.41 20.37
C THR A 490 -43.04 0.23 20.57
N ALA A 491 -43.24 1.42 20.04
CA ALA A 491 -44.58 2.02 19.93
C ALA A 491 -45.23 1.54 18.62
N LEU A 492 -46.53 1.21 18.71
CA LEU A 492 -47.36 0.91 17.55
C LEU A 492 -48.20 2.14 17.20
N ALA A 493 -48.15 2.60 15.98
CA ALA A 493 -49.04 3.62 15.47
C ALA A 493 -49.82 3.10 14.27
N GLU A 494 -51.12 3.37 14.27
CA GLU A 494 -52.02 3.04 13.17
C GLU A 494 -52.31 4.31 12.34
N ASN A 495 -52.12 4.25 11.02
CA ASN A 495 -52.49 5.36 10.15
C ASN A 495 -54.00 5.32 9.84
N LYS A 496 -54.50 6.36 9.19
CA LYS A 496 -55.91 6.48 8.80
C LYS A 496 -56.42 5.36 7.85
N TYR A 497 -55.57 4.49 7.37
CA TYR A 497 -55.89 3.34 6.51
C TYR A 497 -55.79 2.00 7.24
N GLY A 498 -55.61 1.99 8.58
CA GLY A 498 -55.53 0.78 9.39
C GLY A 498 -54.16 0.06 9.27
N GLN A 499 -53.11 0.72 8.75
CA GLN A 499 -51.79 0.14 8.69
C GLN A 499 -51.02 0.46 9.97
N THR A 500 -50.49 -0.57 10.58
CA THR A 500 -49.72 -0.48 11.82
C THR A 500 -48.23 -0.26 11.51
N TYR A 501 -47.60 0.73 12.10
CA TYR A 501 -46.18 1.00 12.01
C TYR A 501 -45.53 0.76 13.36
N GLN A 502 -44.39 0.11 13.35
CA GLN A 502 -43.58 -0.15 14.52
C GLN A 502 -42.41 0.83 14.57
N TYR A 503 -42.30 1.58 15.67
CA TYR A 503 -41.15 2.42 15.93
C TYR A 503 -40.24 1.73 16.94
N THR A 504 -38.93 1.72 16.65
CA THR A 504 -37.89 1.45 17.65
C THR A 504 -37.27 2.78 18.04
N THR A 505 -37.41 3.15 19.31
CA THR A 505 -36.75 4.34 19.88
C THR A 505 -35.28 4.08 20.19
#